data_14b98a1c0a40ff88aaaf4d9bcbb17317
#
_entry.id   14b98a1c0a40ff88aaaf4d9bcbb17317
#
_cell.length_a   1.000
_cell.length_b   1.000
_cell.length_c   1.000
_cell.angle_alpha   90.00
_cell.angle_beta   90.00
_cell.angle_gamma   90.00
#
_symmetry.space_group_name_H-M   'P 1'
#
loop_
_entity.id
_entity.type
_entity.pdbx_description
1 polymer ?
#
loop_
_entity_poly.entity_id
_entity_poly.type
_entity_poly.pdbx_seq_one_letter_code
_entity_poly.pdbx_strand_id
1 'polypeptide(L)'
;MHIFVAKKRQFPLQIKMLEKHPFFSQTFIPKDNQPFLVVVAPPSDEPNIEDIRSFISNGEQGVNYSRGVWHFPLISVNDDTQFIVIDRKYEDRKSVV
;
A
#
# COMPACT_ATOMS: atom_id res chain seq x y z
N MET A 1 -0.54 0.09 16.38
CA MET A 1 0.80 -0.02 15.74
C MET A 1 1.16 -1.48 15.60
N HIS A 2 1.65 -1.87 14.45
CA HIS A 2 2.05 -3.26 14.19
C HIS A 2 3.15 -3.30 13.14
N ILE A 3 3.67 -4.49 12.88
CA ILE A 3 4.69 -4.71 11.84
C ILE A 3 4.03 -5.35 10.63
N PHE A 4 4.32 -4.79 9.46
CA PHE A 4 3.93 -5.37 8.17
C PHE A 4 5.19 -5.83 7.43
N VAL A 5 5.15 -7.05 6.90
CA VAL A 5 6.23 -7.58 6.08
C VAL A 5 5.81 -7.51 4.62
N ALA A 6 6.48 -6.66 3.85
CA ALA A 6 6.28 -6.58 2.42
C ALA A 6 7.12 -7.68 1.76
N LYS A 7 6.47 -8.56 1.02
CA LYS A 7 7.13 -9.67 0.36
C LYS A 7 7.67 -9.25 -0.99
N LYS A 8 8.80 -9.82 -1.35
CA LYS A 8 9.31 -9.75 -2.72
C LYS A 8 8.34 -10.49 -3.64
N ARG A 9 8.03 -9.90 -4.78
CA ARG A 9 7.14 -10.50 -5.77
C ARG A 9 7.86 -10.59 -7.12
N GLN A 10 7.35 -11.49 -7.97
CA GLN A 10 7.85 -11.60 -9.34
C GLN A 10 7.12 -10.61 -10.24
N PHE A 11 7.83 -10.04 -11.18
CA PHE A 11 7.27 -9.10 -12.15
C PHE A 11 7.29 -9.70 -13.55
N PRO A 12 6.32 -9.37 -14.41
CA PRO A 12 5.22 -8.44 -14.13
C PRO A 12 4.22 -9.03 -13.13
N LEU A 13 3.67 -8.16 -12.26
CA LEU A 13 2.68 -8.54 -11.26
C LEU A 13 1.34 -7.93 -11.64
N GLN A 14 0.32 -8.79 -11.76
CA GLN A 14 -1.02 -8.31 -12.02
C GLN A 14 -1.68 -7.90 -10.71
N ILE A 15 -2.18 -6.66 -10.67
CA ILE A 15 -2.94 -6.15 -9.54
C ILE A 15 -4.39 -6.56 -9.72
N LYS A 16 -4.91 -7.40 -8.82
CA LYS A 16 -6.25 -7.96 -8.93
C LYS A 16 -7.24 -7.37 -7.95
N MET A 17 -6.77 -6.64 -6.93
CA MET A 17 -7.63 -6.03 -5.92
C MET A 17 -6.93 -4.84 -5.30
N LEU A 18 -7.72 -3.92 -4.79
CA LEU A 18 -7.25 -2.81 -3.96
C LEU A 18 -8.06 -2.78 -2.67
N GLU A 19 -7.46 -2.22 -1.63
CA GLU A 19 -8.08 -2.04 -0.32
C GLU A 19 -8.18 -0.55 0.00
N LYS A 20 -9.15 -0.18 0.82
CA LYS A 20 -9.20 1.16 1.40
C LYS A 20 -9.65 1.09 2.85
N HIS A 21 -9.22 2.09 3.62
CA HIS A 21 -9.67 2.29 5.00
C HIS A 21 -10.56 3.53 5.01
N PRO A 22 -11.90 3.36 5.06
CA PRO A 22 -12.81 4.49 4.89
C PRO A 22 -12.85 5.46 6.07
N PHE A 23 -12.34 5.06 7.24
CA PHE A 23 -12.49 5.84 8.47
C PHE A 23 -11.19 6.36 9.06
N PHE A 24 -10.03 6.01 8.50
CA PHE A 24 -8.75 6.43 9.05
C PHE A 24 -7.65 6.44 7.99
N SER A 25 -6.56 7.14 8.29
CA SER A 25 -5.34 7.07 7.49
C SER A 25 -4.45 5.94 7.98
N GLN A 26 -3.54 5.49 7.13
CA GLN A 26 -2.60 4.41 7.45
C GLN A 26 -1.20 4.82 7.03
N THR A 27 -0.26 4.77 7.97
CA THR A 27 1.13 5.18 7.74
C THR A 27 2.04 3.97 7.80
N PHE A 28 2.91 3.85 6.79
CA PHE A 28 3.93 2.81 6.72
C PHE A 28 5.31 3.46 6.80
N ILE A 29 6.10 3.06 7.79
CA ILE A 29 7.46 3.56 8.01
C ILE A 29 8.43 2.42 7.76
N PRO A 30 9.30 2.51 6.73
CA PRO A 30 10.24 1.44 6.45
C PRO A 30 11.26 1.31 7.58
N LYS A 31 11.54 0.08 7.99
CA LYS A 31 12.57 -0.21 8.98
C LYS A 31 13.95 -0.32 8.35
N ASP A 32 13.99 -0.67 7.06
CA ASP A 32 15.21 -0.83 6.28
C ASP A 32 15.14 0.10 5.07
N ASN A 33 16.29 0.56 4.59
CA ASN A 33 16.33 1.43 3.41
C ASN A 33 16.29 0.60 2.13
N GLN A 34 15.20 -0.17 1.96
CA GLN A 34 14.98 -0.99 0.78
C GLN A 34 13.89 -0.35 -0.09
N PRO A 35 14.06 -0.35 -1.41
CA PRO A 35 13.04 0.21 -2.30
C PRO A 35 11.76 -0.61 -2.25
N PHE A 36 10.63 0.08 -2.38
CA PHE A 36 9.33 -0.56 -2.41
C PHE A 36 8.38 0.16 -3.37
N LEU A 37 7.36 -0.57 -3.83
CA LEU A 37 6.37 -0.06 -4.75
C LEU A 37 5.07 0.24 -4.03
N VAL A 38 4.46 1.35 -4.44
CA VAL A 38 3.18 1.85 -3.94
C VAL A 38 2.22 1.89 -5.12
N VAL A 39 1.04 1.28 -4.97
CA VAL A 39 -0.01 1.29 -5.99
C VAL A 39 -1.27 1.86 -5.36
N VAL A 40 -1.79 2.94 -5.93
CA VAL A 40 -2.90 3.70 -5.34
C VAL A 40 -3.91 4.13 -6.39
N ALA A 41 -5.11 4.44 -5.91
CA ALA A 41 -6.15 5.12 -6.68
C ALA A 41 -6.88 6.11 -5.77
N PRO A 42 -7.43 7.20 -6.33
CA PRO A 42 -8.12 8.21 -5.53
C PRO A 42 -9.34 7.65 -4.79
N PRO A 43 -9.77 8.30 -3.70
CA PRO A 43 -10.99 7.91 -2.99
C PRO A 43 -12.21 7.91 -3.92
N SER A 44 -12.99 6.85 -3.84
CA SER A 44 -14.21 6.65 -4.62
C SER A 44 -14.98 5.48 -4.04
N ASP A 45 -16.22 5.27 -4.49
CA ASP A 45 -16.99 4.08 -4.07
C ASP A 45 -16.33 2.79 -4.57
N GLU A 46 -15.94 2.79 -5.84
CA GLU A 46 -15.21 1.69 -6.47
C GLU A 46 -13.98 2.25 -7.17
N PRO A 47 -12.85 1.56 -7.14
CA PRO A 47 -11.65 2.07 -7.80
C PRO A 47 -11.82 2.05 -9.31
N ASN A 48 -11.38 3.13 -9.95
CA ASN A 48 -11.36 3.22 -11.40
C ASN A 48 -9.97 2.81 -11.88
N ILE A 49 -9.94 1.78 -12.75
CA ILE A 49 -8.67 1.24 -13.27
C ILE A 49 -7.84 2.33 -13.94
N GLU A 50 -8.48 3.26 -14.63
CA GLU A 50 -7.79 4.35 -15.32
C GLU A 50 -7.08 5.32 -14.38
N ASP A 51 -7.50 5.37 -13.12
CA ASP A 51 -6.95 6.28 -12.12
C ASP A 51 -5.88 5.64 -11.24
N ILE A 52 -5.56 4.36 -11.48
CA ILE A 52 -4.53 3.66 -10.73
C ILE A 52 -3.16 4.21 -11.11
N ARG A 53 -2.35 4.52 -10.11
CA ARG A 53 -0.97 5.01 -10.28
C ARG A 53 -0.04 4.19 -9.41
N SER A 54 1.19 4.04 -9.88
CA SER A 54 2.23 3.36 -9.13
C SER A 54 3.43 4.27 -8.95
N PHE A 55 4.08 4.14 -7.80
CA PHE A 55 5.26 4.91 -7.43
C PHE A 55 6.29 3.98 -6.82
N ILE A 56 7.56 4.34 -6.95
CA ILE A 56 8.63 3.65 -6.27
C ILE A 56 9.24 4.58 -5.21
N SER A 57 9.41 4.05 -4.00
CA SER A 57 10.19 4.72 -2.95
C SER A 57 11.57 4.09 -2.91
N ASN A 58 12.59 4.92 -2.67
CA ASN A 58 13.96 4.43 -2.48
C ASN A 58 14.19 3.82 -1.08
N GLY A 59 13.17 3.78 -0.23
CA GLY A 59 13.26 3.24 1.13
C GLY A 59 13.63 4.26 2.18
N GLU A 60 13.95 5.49 1.80
CA GLU A 60 14.26 6.57 2.76
C GLU A 60 13.01 7.32 3.21
N GLN A 61 11.92 7.16 2.49
CA GLN A 61 10.65 7.81 2.77
C GLN A 61 9.58 6.76 3.04
N GLY A 62 8.75 7.02 4.04
CA GLY A 62 7.55 6.23 4.26
C GLY A 62 6.40 6.70 3.39
N VAL A 63 5.25 6.10 3.59
CA VAL A 63 4.04 6.46 2.87
C VAL A 63 2.87 6.55 3.84
N ASN A 64 2.04 7.57 3.66
CA ASN A 64 0.77 7.68 4.38
C ASN A 64 -0.37 7.64 3.38
N TYR A 65 -1.24 6.66 3.51
CA TYR A 65 -2.48 6.62 2.75
C TYR A 65 -3.53 7.40 3.50
N SER A 66 -4.00 8.49 2.90
CA SER A 66 -5.10 9.25 3.47
C SER A 66 -6.37 8.40 3.50
N ARG A 67 -7.29 8.76 4.39
CA ARG A 67 -8.55 8.06 4.52
C ARG A 67 -9.24 7.90 3.16
N GLY A 68 -9.67 6.68 2.87
CA GLY A 68 -10.42 6.36 1.65
C GLY A 68 -9.58 6.12 0.40
N VAL A 69 -8.26 6.31 0.46
CA VAL A 69 -7.39 6.03 -0.69
C VAL A 69 -7.31 4.54 -0.93
N TRP A 70 -7.60 4.13 -2.15
CA TRP A 70 -7.42 2.74 -2.57
C TRP A 70 -5.94 2.43 -2.70
N HIS A 71 -5.51 1.26 -2.22
CA HIS A 71 -4.10 0.86 -2.30
C HIS A 71 -3.97 -0.65 -2.37
N PHE A 72 -2.87 -1.10 -2.96
CA PHE A 72 -2.42 -2.48 -2.89
C PHE A 72 -1.41 -2.60 -1.75
N PRO A 73 -1.30 -3.75 -1.07
CA PRO A 73 -0.24 -3.94 -0.07
C PRO A 73 1.13 -3.62 -0.64
N LEU A 74 1.99 -2.99 0.15
CA LEU A 74 3.32 -2.59 -0.30
C LEU A 74 4.10 -3.77 -0.83
N ILE A 75 4.85 -3.55 -1.92
CA ILE A 75 5.60 -4.59 -2.61
C ILE A 75 7.09 -4.28 -2.48
N SER A 76 7.85 -5.23 -1.94
CA SER A 76 9.29 -5.11 -1.89
C SER A 76 9.89 -5.37 -3.28
N VAL A 77 10.88 -4.56 -3.65
CA VAL A 77 11.55 -4.69 -4.96
C VAL A 77 12.70 -5.70 -4.89
N ASN A 78 13.50 -5.65 -3.84
CA ASN A 78 14.68 -6.50 -3.70
C ASN A 78 14.39 -7.71 -2.81
N ASP A 79 14.47 -7.54 -1.50
CA ASP A 79 14.21 -8.59 -0.53
C ASP A 79 12.98 -8.25 0.29
N ASP A 80 12.41 -9.24 0.97
CA ASP A 80 11.34 -8.99 1.93
C ASP A 80 11.80 -7.90 2.90
N THR A 81 10.92 -6.95 3.19
CA THR A 81 11.26 -5.85 4.09
C THR A 81 10.12 -5.56 5.05
N GLN A 82 10.46 -4.98 6.19
CA GLN A 82 9.51 -4.72 7.27
C GLN A 82 9.20 -3.24 7.37
N PHE A 83 7.95 -2.98 7.74
CA PHE A 83 7.44 -1.62 7.98
C PHE A 83 6.77 -1.55 9.34
N ILE A 84 6.94 -0.43 10.02
CA ILE A 84 6.10 -0.08 11.16
C ILE A 84 4.83 0.54 10.61
N VAL A 85 3.67 0.04 11.02
CA VAL A 85 2.38 0.51 10.55
C VAL A 85 1.66 1.22 11.69
N ILE A 86 1.18 2.42 11.42
CA ILE A 86 0.39 3.21 12.37
C ILE A 86 -0.99 3.40 11.77
N ASP A 87 -2.00 2.79 12.39
CA ASP A 87 -3.38 2.86 11.97
C ASP A 87 -4.31 2.55 13.15
N ARG A 88 -5.60 2.52 12.86
CA ARG A 88 -6.64 2.06 13.78
C ARG A 88 -7.18 0.73 13.31
N LYS A 89 -7.74 -0.06 14.23
CA LYS A 89 -8.39 -1.32 13.93
C LYS A 89 -9.85 -1.07 13.56
N TYR A 90 -10.11 -0.92 12.26
CA TYR A 90 -11.45 -0.88 11.70
C TYR A 90 -11.52 -1.83 10.52
N GLU A 91 -12.74 -2.10 10.05
CA GLU A 91 -12.93 -2.93 8.87
C GLU A 91 -12.33 -2.27 7.65
N ASP A 92 -11.59 -3.06 6.88
CA ASP A 92 -11.13 -2.67 5.56
C ASP A 92 -12.25 -2.88 4.56
N ARG A 93 -12.25 -2.05 3.53
CA ARG A 93 -13.10 -2.27 2.36
C ARG A 93 -12.22 -2.68 1.19
N LYS A 94 -12.57 -3.81 0.57
CA LYS A 94 -11.84 -4.36 -0.56
C LYS A 94 -12.71 -4.34 -1.80
N SER A 95 -12.06 -4.16 -2.94
CA SER A 95 -12.73 -4.21 -4.23
C SER A 95 -11.84 -4.87 -5.27
N VAL A 96 -12.47 -5.69 -6.10
CA VAL A 96 -11.80 -6.36 -7.23
C VAL A 96 -11.68 -5.36 -8.37
N VAL A 97 -10.51 -5.31 -8.97
CA VAL A 97 -10.23 -4.44 -10.13
C VAL A 97 -9.85 -5.26 -11.35
#